data_7db145c3163fc93c11256c8050427634
#
_entry.id   7db145c3163fc93c11256c8050427634
#
_cell.length_a   1.000
_cell.length_b   1.000
_cell.length_c   1.000
_cell.angle_alpha   90.00
_cell.angle_beta   90.00
_cell.angle_gamma   90.00
#
_symmetry.space_group_name_H-M   'P 1'
#
loop_
_entity.id
_entity.type
_entity.pdbx_description
1 polymer ?
#
loop_
_entity_poly.entity_id
_entity_poly.type
_entity_poly.pdbx_seq_one_letter_code
_entity_poly.pdbx_strand_id
1 'polypeptide(L)'
;SQFVRDQQFVKAIEIFTEVINFDQNWAEAWNKRATVFYLIGEFKKSQDDIDKVLALEARHFGALAGQGLVNIELKNYEKAILSYEQAKEINPSMQSPEIMIRQIEELIKQQSI
;
A
#
# COMPACT_ATOMS: atom_id res chain seq x y z
N SER A 1 14.54 12.45 15.92
CA SER A 1 15.19 11.16 16.12
C SER A 1 14.28 10.01 15.68
N GLN A 2 14.84 8.85 15.50
CA GLN A 2 14.08 7.67 15.13
C GLN A 2 13.04 7.33 16.23
N PHE A 3 13.41 7.46 17.47
CA PHE A 3 12.52 7.22 18.59
C PHE A 3 11.27 8.11 18.52
N VAL A 4 11.47 9.40 18.22
CA VAL A 4 10.34 10.34 18.10
C VAL A 4 9.44 9.96 16.95
N ARG A 5 10.01 9.61 15.79
CA ARG A 5 9.23 9.18 14.63
C ARG A 5 8.45 7.91 14.90
N ASP A 6 9.08 6.93 15.57
CA ASP A 6 8.39 5.69 15.92
C ASP A 6 7.18 5.94 16.81
N GLN A 7 7.31 6.86 17.77
CA GLN A 7 6.19 7.22 18.63
C GLN A 7 5.07 7.92 17.86
N GLN A 8 5.43 8.78 16.90
CA GLN A 8 4.44 9.43 16.04
C GLN A 8 3.66 8.41 15.19
N PHE A 9 4.33 7.40 14.68
CA PHE A 9 3.67 6.35 13.91
C PHE A 9 2.74 5.51 14.79
N VAL A 10 3.18 5.13 15.99
CA VAL A 10 2.33 4.40 16.93
C VAL A 10 1.08 5.20 17.25
N LYS A 11 1.25 6.50 17.53
CA LYS A 11 0.13 7.39 17.82
C LYS A 11 -0.84 7.50 16.66
N ALA A 12 -0.30 7.59 15.44
CA ALA A 12 -1.13 7.66 14.24
C ALA A 12 -1.96 6.38 14.08
N ILE A 13 -1.35 5.22 14.32
CA ILE A 13 -2.08 3.94 14.25
C ILE A 13 -3.21 3.91 15.26
N GLU A 14 -2.96 4.37 16.50
CA GLU A 14 -3.99 4.45 17.52
C GLU A 14 -5.17 5.32 17.09
N ILE A 15 -4.86 6.50 16.55
CA ILE A 15 -5.89 7.45 16.09
C ILE A 15 -6.70 6.84 14.95
N PHE A 16 -6.05 6.28 13.94
CA PHE A 16 -6.78 5.69 12.81
C PHE A 16 -7.57 4.46 13.24
N THR A 17 -7.08 3.69 14.20
CA THR A 17 -7.83 2.58 14.76
C THR A 17 -9.12 3.05 15.42
N GLU A 18 -9.07 4.14 16.19
CA GLU A 18 -10.26 4.74 16.79
C GLU A 18 -11.25 5.20 15.72
N VAL A 19 -10.75 5.85 14.66
CA VAL A 19 -11.59 6.31 13.56
C VAL A 19 -12.26 5.13 12.87
N ILE A 20 -11.51 4.05 12.61
CA ILE A 20 -12.04 2.84 11.99
C ILE A 20 -13.13 2.22 12.88
N ASN A 21 -12.90 2.16 14.18
CA ASN A 21 -13.90 1.62 15.12
C ASN A 21 -15.17 2.45 15.13
N PHE A 22 -15.04 3.76 14.91
CA PHE A 22 -16.19 4.66 14.81
C PHE A 22 -16.94 4.48 13.49
N ASP A 23 -16.23 4.32 12.36
CA ASP A 23 -16.85 4.14 11.06
C ASP A 23 -16.01 3.19 10.20
N GLN A 24 -16.39 1.91 10.21
CA GLN A 24 -15.66 0.87 9.47
C GLN A 24 -15.84 0.96 7.96
N ASN A 25 -16.75 1.79 7.47
CA ASN A 25 -17.01 1.95 6.05
C ASN A 25 -16.28 3.13 5.43
N TRP A 26 -15.48 3.84 6.21
CA TRP A 26 -14.70 4.95 5.69
C TRP A 26 -13.34 4.46 5.21
N ALA A 27 -13.25 4.23 3.89
CA ALA A 27 -12.07 3.62 3.27
C ALA A 27 -10.77 4.39 3.56
N GLU A 28 -10.81 5.72 3.60
CA GLU A 28 -9.61 6.52 3.82
C GLU A 28 -8.92 6.24 5.16
N ALA A 29 -9.70 5.95 6.20
CA ALA A 29 -9.11 5.64 7.51
C ALA A 29 -8.28 4.35 7.44
N TRP A 30 -8.82 3.32 6.76
CA TRP A 30 -8.08 2.09 6.52
C TRP A 30 -6.83 2.35 5.67
N ASN A 31 -6.96 3.19 4.63
CA ASN A 31 -5.84 3.49 3.75
C ASN A 31 -4.73 4.23 4.48
N LYS A 32 -5.07 5.18 5.33
CA LYS A 32 -4.08 5.92 6.11
C LYS A 32 -3.36 5.02 7.11
N ARG A 33 -4.09 4.11 7.77
CA ARG A 33 -3.45 3.17 8.68
C ARG A 33 -2.53 2.20 7.91
N ALA A 34 -2.98 1.75 6.73
CA ALA A 34 -2.15 0.90 5.88
C ALA A 34 -0.82 1.58 5.54
N THR A 35 -0.87 2.88 5.23
CA THR A 35 0.33 3.66 4.90
C THR A 35 1.29 3.69 6.09
N VAL A 36 0.78 3.91 7.30
CA VAL A 36 1.64 3.93 8.48
C VAL A 36 2.23 2.54 8.75
N PHE A 37 1.44 1.49 8.62
CA PHE A 37 1.97 0.13 8.75
C PHE A 37 3.09 -0.14 7.74
N TYR A 38 2.93 0.33 6.50
CA TYR A 38 3.98 0.19 5.50
C TYR A 38 5.27 0.91 5.94
N LEU A 39 5.13 2.14 6.44
CA LEU A 39 6.28 2.95 6.84
C LEU A 39 7.08 2.34 7.99
N ILE A 40 6.43 1.59 8.86
CA ILE A 40 7.11 0.93 9.99
C ILE A 40 7.50 -0.52 9.69
N GLY A 41 7.31 -0.97 8.44
CA GLY A 41 7.71 -2.31 8.03
C GLY A 41 6.72 -3.41 8.37
N GLU A 42 5.52 -3.07 8.80
CA GLU A 42 4.46 -4.02 9.09
C GLU A 42 3.66 -4.32 7.82
N PHE A 43 4.32 -4.99 6.87
CA PHE A 43 3.77 -5.15 5.51
C PHE A 43 2.52 -6.02 5.48
N LYS A 44 2.46 -7.05 6.30
CA LYS A 44 1.29 -7.91 6.37
C LYS A 44 0.06 -7.16 6.85
N LYS A 45 0.23 -6.37 7.91
CA LYS A 45 -0.85 -5.54 8.45
C LYS A 45 -1.27 -4.47 7.46
N SER A 46 -0.30 -3.91 6.72
CA SER A 46 -0.59 -2.95 5.66
C SER A 46 -1.47 -3.59 4.59
N GLN A 47 -1.12 -4.79 4.14
CA GLN A 47 -1.92 -5.49 3.13
C GLN A 47 -3.33 -5.80 3.63
N ASP A 48 -3.47 -6.20 4.91
CA ASP A 48 -4.79 -6.47 5.47
C ASP A 48 -5.69 -5.23 5.42
N ASP A 49 -5.13 -4.06 5.74
CA ASP A 49 -5.89 -2.80 5.66
C ASP A 49 -6.21 -2.43 4.21
N ILE A 50 -5.26 -2.64 3.29
CA ILE A 50 -5.48 -2.40 1.85
C ILE A 50 -6.63 -3.28 1.35
N ASP A 51 -6.70 -4.54 1.78
CA ASP A 51 -7.79 -5.42 1.41
C ASP A 51 -9.14 -4.83 1.81
N LYS A 52 -9.23 -4.20 2.98
CA LYS A 52 -10.44 -3.52 3.42
C LYS A 52 -10.78 -2.32 2.54
N VAL A 53 -9.76 -1.51 2.19
CA VAL A 53 -9.99 -0.38 1.28
C VAL A 53 -10.55 -0.86 -0.05
N LEU A 54 -9.95 -1.88 -0.63
CA LEU A 54 -10.36 -2.36 -1.95
C LEU A 54 -11.70 -3.08 -1.92
N ALA A 55 -12.09 -3.65 -0.77
CA ALA A 55 -13.43 -4.20 -0.59
C ALA A 55 -14.48 -3.10 -0.55
N LEU A 56 -14.15 -1.93 0.00
CA LEU A 56 -15.05 -0.78 0.06
C LEU A 56 -15.04 0.02 -1.25
N GLU A 57 -13.88 0.19 -1.85
CA GLU A 57 -13.67 0.98 -3.07
C GLU A 57 -12.69 0.27 -3.98
N ALA A 58 -13.19 -0.56 -4.88
CA ALA A 58 -12.35 -1.40 -5.75
C ALA A 58 -11.41 -0.59 -6.66
N ARG A 59 -11.75 0.66 -6.95
CA ARG A 59 -10.96 1.53 -7.83
C ARG A 59 -10.17 2.59 -7.06
N HIS A 60 -9.87 2.34 -5.81
CA HIS A 60 -9.10 3.29 -4.99
C HIS A 60 -7.63 3.27 -5.46
N PHE A 61 -7.23 4.32 -6.18
CA PHE A 61 -5.89 4.40 -6.77
C PHE A 61 -4.80 4.30 -5.70
N GLY A 62 -4.94 5.04 -4.61
CA GLY A 62 -3.94 5.03 -3.53
C GLY A 62 -3.73 3.65 -2.93
N ALA A 63 -4.81 2.89 -2.73
CA ALA A 63 -4.72 1.54 -2.20
C ALA A 63 -4.08 0.58 -3.19
N LEU A 64 -4.38 0.71 -4.48
CA LEU A 64 -3.75 -0.12 -5.50
C LEU A 64 -2.25 0.15 -5.60
N ALA A 65 -1.85 1.42 -5.57
CA ALA A 65 -0.43 1.79 -5.57
C ALA A 65 0.26 1.29 -4.29
N GLY A 66 -0.42 1.43 -3.14
CA GLY A 66 0.08 0.91 -1.87
C GLY A 66 0.26 -0.59 -1.88
N GLN A 67 -0.70 -1.31 -2.48
CA GLN A 67 -0.60 -2.76 -2.67
C GLN A 67 0.63 -3.13 -3.50
N GLY A 68 0.92 -2.35 -4.54
CA GLY A 68 2.13 -2.54 -5.33
C GLY A 68 3.38 -2.42 -4.46
N LEU A 69 3.48 -1.36 -3.66
CA LEU A 69 4.62 -1.13 -2.78
C LEU A 69 4.79 -2.24 -1.73
N VAL A 70 3.70 -2.62 -1.08
CA VAL A 70 3.72 -3.68 -0.07
C VAL A 70 4.19 -4.99 -0.69
N ASN A 71 3.71 -5.33 -1.88
CA ASN A 71 4.04 -6.60 -2.49
C ASN A 71 5.46 -6.64 -3.04
N ILE A 72 6.06 -5.50 -3.37
CA ILE A 72 7.51 -5.43 -3.64
C ILE A 72 8.27 -5.88 -2.39
N GLU A 73 7.92 -5.34 -1.23
CA GLU A 73 8.59 -5.66 0.04
C GLU A 73 8.37 -7.12 0.44
N LEU A 74 7.20 -7.67 0.16
CA LEU A 74 6.91 -9.08 0.40
C LEU A 74 7.47 -10.01 -0.69
N LYS A 75 8.11 -9.43 -1.71
CA LYS A 75 8.69 -10.15 -2.85
C LYS A 75 7.65 -10.90 -3.69
N ASN A 76 6.40 -10.46 -3.64
CA ASN A 76 5.31 -10.93 -4.50
C ASN A 76 5.25 -10.07 -5.74
N TYR A 77 6.25 -10.19 -6.60
CA TYR A 77 6.45 -9.26 -7.72
C TYR A 77 5.34 -9.30 -8.75
N GLU A 78 4.79 -10.47 -9.03
CA GLU A 78 3.69 -10.59 -9.98
C GLU A 78 2.45 -9.86 -9.50
N LYS A 79 2.14 -9.98 -8.21
CA LYS A 79 1.02 -9.26 -7.61
C LYS A 79 1.27 -7.76 -7.61
N ALA A 80 2.52 -7.33 -7.37
CA ALA A 80 2.88 -5.92 -7.42
C ALA A 80 2.66 -5.34 -8.81
N ILE A 81 3.08 -6.04 -9.86
CA ILE A 81 2.88 -5.61 -11.24
C ILE A 81 1.39 -5.49 -11.55
N LEU A 82 0.61 -6.50 -11.19
CA LEU A 82 -0.84 -6.48 -11.43
C LEU A 82 -1.50 -5.29 -10.74
N SER A 83 -1.08 -4.98 -9.51
CA SER A 83 -1.61 -3.84 -8.77
C SER A 83 -1.35 -2.52 -9.50
N TYR A 84 -0.14 -2.34 -10.01
CA TYR A 84 0.20 -1.14 -10.76
C TYR A 84 -0.48 -1.09 -12.12
N GLU A 85 -0.70 -2.22 -12.77
CA GLU A 85 -1.48 -2.26 -14.02
C GLU A 85 -2.91 -1.80 -13.77
N GLN A 86 -3.53 -2.25 -12.67
CA GLN A 86 -4.86 -1.80 -12.28
C GLN A 86 -4.89 -0.31 -11.96
N ALA A 87 -3.86 0.19 -11.28
CA ALA A 87 -3.75 1.62 -11.00
C ALA A 87 -3.64 2.43 -12.28
N LYS A 88 -2.87 1.94 -13.25
CA LYS A 88 -2.70 2.58 -14.55
C LYS A 88 -4.01 2.66 -15.33
N GLU A 89 -4.86 1.65 -15.24
CA GLU A 89 -6.16 1.67 -15.90
C GLU A 89 -7.06 2.78 -15.34
N ILE A 90 -6.96 3.06 -14.04
CA ILE A 90 -7.75 4.09 -13.38
C ILE A 90 -7.28 5.48 -13.79
N ASN A 91 -5.96 5.68 -13.90
CA ASN A 91 -5.38 6.97 -14.27
C ASN A 91 -4.25 6.78 -15.28
N PRO A 92 -4.58 6.59 -16.57
CA PRO A 92 -3.58 6.28 -17.59
C PRO A 92 -2.54 7.39 -17.82
N SER A 93 -2.85 8.63 -17.45
CA SER A 93 -1.93 9.74 -17.65
C SER A 93 -0.81 9.79 -16.60
N MET A 94 -0.95 9.07 -15.49
CA MET A 94 0.11 9.01 -14.49
C MET A 94 1.22 8.06 -14.95
N GLN A 95 2.45 8.54 -14.83
CA GLN A 95 3.62 7.76 -15.25
C GLN A 95 4.16 6.84 -14.17
N SER A 96 3.83 7.10 -12.90
CA SER A 96 4.41 6.35 -11.80
C SER A 96 4.11 4.84 -11.85
N PRO A 97 2.90 4.37 -12.19
CA PRO A 97 2.68 2.93 -12.29
C PRO A 97 3.57 2.26 -13.34
N GLU A 98 3.73 2.87 -14.51
CA GLU A 98 4.60 2.34 -15.56
C GLU A 98 6.05 2.25 -15.10
N ILE A 99 6.53 3.31 -14.45
CA ILE A 99 7.89 3.35 -13.92
C ILE A 99 8.11 2.23 -12.91
N MET A 100 7.16 2.04 -12.00
CA MET A 100 7.24 0.99 -10.99
C MET A 100 7.22 -0.40 -11.60
N ILE A 101 6.39 -0.62 -12.62
CA ILE A 101 6.35 -1.91 -13.32
C ILE A 101 7.73 -2.23 -13.90
N ARG A 102 8.37 -1.27 -14.55
CA ARG A 102 9.71 -1.47 -15.11
C ARG A 102 10.74 -1.80 -14.03
N GLN A 103 10.67 -1.11 -12.90
CA GLN A 103 11.59 -1.38 -11.78
C GLN A 103 11.38 -2.78 -11.23
N ILE A 104 10.14 -3.24 -11.13
CA ILE A 104 9.84 -4.59 -10.66
C ILE A 104 10.34 -5.63 -11.65
N GLU A 105 10.15 -5.40 -12.95
CA GLU A 105 10.66 -6.30 -13.97
C GLU A 105 12.18 -6.43 -13.89
N GLU A 106 12.87 -5.33 -13.59
CA GLU A 106 14.33 -5.36 -13.40
C GLU A 106 14.71 -6.18 -12.16
N LEU A 107 13.97 -6.05 -11.07
CA LEU A 107 14.19 -6.87 -9.87
C LEU A 107 14.02 -8.36 -10.17
N ILE A 108 13.03 -8.72 -10.97
CA ILE A 108 12.79 -10.11 -11.35
C ILE A 108 13.98 -10.65 -12.13
N LYS A 109 14.52 -9.87 -13.08
CA LYS A 109 15.70 -10.26 -13.85
C LYS A 109 16.90 -10.51 -12.95
N GLN A 110 17.11 -9.64 -11.97
CA GLN A 110 18.24 -9.78 -11.05
C GLN A 110 18.17 -11.06 -10.23
N GLN A 111 16.96 -11.52 -9.92
CA GLN A 111 16.78 -12.76 -9.16
C GLN A 111 16.98 -14.01 -10.00
N SER A 112 16.90 -13.90 -11.31
CA SER A 112 17.00 -15.04 -12.23
C SER A 112 18.44 -15.45 -12.54
N ILE A 113 19.43 -14.71 -12.04
CA ILE A 113 20.85 -14.98 -12.31
C ILE A 113 21.44 -15.99 -11.33
#